data_ad636f0d5edd6e7bcdb0f628320c523b
#
_entry.id   ad636f0d5edd6e7bcdb0f628320c523b
#
_cell.length_a   1.000
_cell.length_b   1.000
_cell.length_c   1.000
_cell.angle_alpha   90.00
_cell.angle_beta   90.00
_cell.angle_gamma   90.00
#
_symmetry.space_group_name_H-M   'P 1'
#
loop_
_entity.id
_entity.type
_entity.pdbx_description
1 polymer ?
#
loop_
_entity_poly.entity_id
_entity_poly.type
_entity_poly.pdbx_seq_one_letter_code
_entity_poly.pdbx_strand_id
1 'polypeptide(L)'
;MLLGLPGHLINDVQAATTTKAVTQGDTLIGADLARNIYDLNGAGITVAVISDSFNCLGGAEIGQANGELPATVTVLKEADCQGEKTLDEGRAMLEVIHDLAPGASLLFHAMGDNPADLTQALNRVADHGAQIIVDDAIYFSEPMFQDGPASQAIDRLVAERGIAVFSSAGNAGLNSYQSVFSDSGTYPLGEKHGVAHDFNPNPRETDTCQTITVGADAFTILSLQWDQPAKSIGGGNGSASDLDVVVYDDPACKRVARTWVIGGSTDNLGGDPVEVVGFDNKGNRHRKTVGLSILKVAGPAPGLLKYILSGSSLPSEHPSIDEYRNAPKTVTSAFGHANAASVFSVGAIEAGHGKKPPAPSYYSSPGGLPVLFDNQGQRLAEPIVRRHVDAVAPTNVNTSFFSKTRPDLEKDGKPNFTGTSAAAPHAAAVAALLLQAEARNGQVLKPIQLYDLLRRSALDMSTPGYDYETGYGLLQPAKAINLLSNDR
;
A
#
# COMPACT_ATOMS: atom_id res chain seq x y z
N MET A 1 6.95 29.67 67.80
CA MET A 1 8.22 29.60 67.11
C MET A 1 8.64 28.11 67.02
N LEU A 2 8.31 27.46 65.93
CA LEU A 2 8.90 26.16 65.50
C LEU A 2 8.35 25.87 64.12
N LEU A 3 9.22 25.91 63.17
CA LEU A 3 8.98 25.68 61.73
C LEU A 3 8.76 24.21 61.47
N GLY A 4 7.63 23.86 60.86
CA GLY A 4 7.41 22.53 60.29
C GLY A 4 7.92 22.49 58.87
N LEU A 5 8.77 21.50 58.54
CA LEU A 5 9.24 21.17 57.22
C LEU A 5 8.14 20.40 56.45
N PRO A 6 7.96 20.64 55.14
CA PRO A 6 6.99 19.91 54.35
C PRO A 6 7.56 18.52 53.96
N GLY A 7 6.77 17.48 54.22
CA GLY A 7 7.06 16.15 53.80
C GLY A 7 7.13 16.02 52.25
N HIS A 8 8.20 15.39 51.77
CA HIS A 8 8.31 14.96 50.40
C HIS A 8 7.24 13.90 50.12
N LEU A 9 6.29 14.25 49.28
CA LEU A 9 5.46 13.30 48.57
C LEU A 9 6.37 12.60 47.54
N ILE A 10 6.80 11.41 47.89
CA ILE A 10 7.35 10.47 46.94
C ILE A 10 6.12 10.04 46.09
N ASN A 11 6.00 10.58 44.88
CA ASN A 11 5.11 10.00 43.88
C ASN A 11 5.71 8.63 43.52
N ASP A 12 5.14 7.58 44.05
CA ASP A 12 5.25 6.23 43.50
C ASP A 12 4.66 6.28 42.06
N VAL A 13 5.52 6.48 41.10
CA VAL A 13 5.23 6.13 39.73
C VAL A 13 5.21 4.61 39.71
N GLN A 14 4.03 4.07 39.98
CA GLN A 14 3.73 2.70 39.69
C GLN A 14 3.94 2.53 38.18
N ALA A 15 5.06 1.93 37.78
CA ALA A 15 5.26 1.50 36.42
C ALA A 15 4.11 0.53 36.11
N ALA A 16 3.13 1.02 35.36
CA ALA A 16 2.12 0.17 34.78
C ALA A 16 2.87 -0.87 33.96
N THR A 17 2.80 -2.13 34.35
CA THR A 17 3.26 -3.24 33.53
C THR A 17 2.35 -3.22 32.30
N THR A 18 2.78 -2.54 31.25
CA THR A 18 2.10 -2.56 29.97
C THR A 18 2.23 -3.99 29.44
N THR A 19 1.14 -4.70 29.40
CA THR A 19 1.08 -6.01 28.72
C THR A 19 1.45 -5.80 27.25
N LYS A 20 2.24 -6.72 26.69
CA LYS A 20 2.64 -6.70 25.28
C LYS A 20 1.40 -6.47 24.38
N ALA A 21 1.51 -5.60 23.41
CA ALA A 21 0.52 -5.48 22.35
C ALA A 21 0.73 -6.65 21.38
N VAL A 22 -0.29 -7.46 21.18
CA VAL A 22 -0.24 -8.56 20.20
C VAL A 22 -1.27 -8.27 19.13
N THR A 23 -0.87 -8.37 17.87
CA THR A 23 -1.81 -8.22 16.75
C THR A 23 -2.93 -9.25 16.84
N GLN A 24 -4.19 -8.83 16.68
CA GLN A 24 -5.32 -9.74 16.57
C GLN A 24 -5.19 -10.67 15.35
N GLY A 25 -4.37 -10.27 14.38
CA GLY A 25 -4.06 -11.08 13.21
C GLY A 25 -3.43 -12.42 13.55
N ASP A 26 -2.66 -12.50 14.63
CA ASP A 26 -2.00 -13.74 15.06
C ASP A 26 -3.00 -14.89 15.30
N THR A 27 -4.07 -14.61 16.04
CA THR A 27 -5.14 -15.58 16.31
C THR A 27 -6.14 -15.69 15.15
N LEU A 28 -6.43 -14.58 14.46
CA LEU A 28 -7.43 -14.56 13.38
C LEU A 28 -7.04 -15.48 12.21
N ILE A 29 -5.77 -15.50 11.82
CA ILE A 29 -5.28 -16.38 10.76
C ILE A 29 -4.75 -17.71 11.31
N GLY A 30 -4.72 -17.91 12.64
CA GLY A 30 -4.24 -19.12 13.31
C GLY A 30 -2.72 -19.30 13.25
N ALA A 31 -1.94 -18.20 13.23
CA ALA A 31 -0.48 -18.27 13.27
C ALA A 31 0.03 -18.73 14.64
N ASP A 32 -0.65 -18.36 15.73
CA ASP A 32 -0.42 -18.85 17.07
C ASP A 32 -0.55 -20.38 17.16
N LEU A 33 -1.62 -20.94 16.57
CA LEU A 33 -1.83 -22.38 16.49
C LEU A 33 -0.74 -23.06 15.65
N ALA A 34 -0.40 -22.47 14.51
CA ALA A 34 0.66 -22.99 13.64
C ALA A 34 2.01 -23.05 14.37
N ARG A 35 2.39 -21.99 15.07
CA ARG A 35 3.61 -21.98 15.89
C ARG A 35 3.62 -23.07 16.95
N ASN A 36 2.52 -23.19 17.70
CA ASN A 36 2.40 -24.16 18.78
C ASN A 36 2.39 -25.62 18.31
N ILE A 37 1.65 -25.91 17.20
CA ILE A 37 1.53 -27.28 16.68
C ILE A 37 2.84 -27.76 16.04
N TYR A 38 3.54 -26.88 15.29
CA TYR A 38 4.73 -27.25 14.50
C TYR A 38 6.04 -26.77 15.15
N ASP A 39 5.98 -26.18 16.34
CA ASP A 39 7.15 -25.65 17.06
C ASP A 39 7.96 -24.67 16.21
N LEU A 40 7.29 -23.75 15.52
CA LEU A 40 7.90 -22.74 14.64
C LEU A 40 7.87 -21.36 15.30
N ASN A 41 8.83 -20.51 14.94
CA ASN A 41 8.91 -19.14 15.39
C ASN A 41 9.65 -18.20 14.41
N GLY A 42 9.97 -18.67 13.19
CA GLY A 42 10.74 -17.91 12.20
C GLY A 42 12.25 -17.94 12.39
N ALA A 43 12.79 -18.72 13.34
CA ALA A 43 14.22 -18.77 13.62
C ALA A 43 15.05 -19.18 12.39
N GLY A 44 16.16 -18.46 12.17
CA GLY A 44 17.05 -18.66 11.03
C GLY A 44 16.59 -17.95 9.75
N ILE A 45 15.50 -17.23 9.80
CA ILE A 45 14.97 -16.46 8.66
C ILE A 45 15.17 -14.96 8.92
N THR A 46 15.63 -14.24 7.91
CA THR A 46 15.81 -12.79 7.93
C THR A 46 14.70 -12.11 7.12
N VAL A 47 13.92 -11.27 7.78
CA VAL A 47 12.84 -10.49 7.18
C VAL A 47 13.23 -9.01 7.17
N ALA A 48 13.16 -8.36 6.02
CA ALA A 48 13.39 -6.93 5.87
C ALA A 48 12.07 -6.19 5.65
N VAL A 49 11.89 -5.08 6.36
CA VAL A 49 10.80 -4.12 6.14
C VAL A 49 11.36 -2.89 5.44
N ILE A 50 10.66 -2.44 4.40
CA ILE A 50 10.90 -1.16 3.72
C ILE A 50 9.64 -0.32 3.88
N SER A 51 9.73 0.83 4.59
CA SER A 51 8.59 1.67 4.94
C SER A 51 9.03 3.11 5.19
N ASP A 52 8.15 3.95 5.76
CA ASP A 52 8.44 5.37 6.02
C ASP A 52 9.60 5.59 6.98
N SER A 53 9.53 5.08 8.22
CA SER A 53 10.51 5.28 9.30
C SER A 53 10.44 4.18 10.35
N PHE A 54 11.48 4.12 11.21
CA PHE A 54 11.57 3.15 12.30
C PHE A 54 11.51 3.79 13.69
N ASN A 55 12.28 4.86 13.91
CA ASN A 55 12.41 5.47 15.25
C ASN A 55 12.46 7.00 15.20
N CYS A 56 11.86 7.62 14.21
CA CYS A 56 11.75 9.07 14.11
C CYS A 56 10.91 9.69 15.25
N LEU A 57 9.90 8.97 15.72
CA LEU A 57 9.06 9.36 16.87
C LEU A 57 9.69 8.97 18.21
N GLY A 58 10.77 8.21 18.21
CA GLY A 58 11.38 7.62 19.41
C GLY A 58 10.57 6.45 19.95
N GLY A 59 11.17 5.70 20.89
CA GLY A 59 10.50 4.61 21.62
C GLY A 59 10.86 3.20 21.14
N ALA A 60 11.72 3.03 20.17
CA ALA A 60 12.16 1.69 19.72
C ALA A 60 12.82 0.91 20.85
N GLU A 61 13.66 1.57 21.69
CA GLU A 61 14.30 0.95 22.84
C GLU A 61 13.29 0.50 23.90
N ILE A 62 12.18 1.22 24.05
CA ILE A 62 11.07 0.83 24.93
C ILE A 62 10.38 -0.42 24.37
N GLY A 63 10.13 -0.45 23.08
CA GLY A 63 9.54 -1.61 22.38
C GLY A 63 10.44 -2.85 22.52
N GLN A 64 11.75 -2.70 22.36
CA GLN A 64 12.73 -3.78 22.58
C GLN A 64 12.74 -4.26 24.05
N ALA A 65 12.72 -3.34 25.01
CA ALA A 65 12.73 -3.69 26.44
C ALA A 65 11.45 -4.40 26.89
N ASN A 66 10.31 -4.09 26.27
CA ASN A 66 8.99 -4.67 26.57
C ASN A 66 8.69 -5.93 25.74
N GLY A 67 9.56 -6.31 24.79
CA GLY A 67 9.37 -7.48 23.93
C GLY A 67 8.37 -7.29 22.77
N GLU A 68 8.02 -6.04 22.45
CA GLU A 68 7.27 -5.70 21.23
C GLU A 68 8.13 -5.89 19.98
N LEU A 69 9.43 -5.69 20.12
CA LEU A 69 10.47 -5.92 19.12
C LEU A 69 11.51 -6.90 19.65
N PRO A 70 12.28 -7.59 18.80
CA PRO A 70 13.42 -8.36 19.24
C PRO A 70 14.48 -7.43 19.86
N ALA A 71 15.38 -7.99 20.67
CA ALA A 71 16.46 -7.23 21.31
C ALA A 71 17.32 -6.43 20.32
N THR A 72 17.36 -6.84 19.06
CA THR A 72 18.10 -6.16 17.99
C THR A 72 17.28 -6.12 16.71
N VAL A 73 17.10 -4.91 16.17
CA VAL A 73 16.66 -4.66 14.80
C VAL A 73 17.82 -4.00 14.06
N THR A 74 18.21 -4.52 12.91
CA THR A 74 19.28 -3.91 12.12
C THR A 74 18.68 -2.83 11.21
N VAL A 75 18.92 -1.57 11.54
CA VAL A 75 18.49 -0.41 10.74
C VAL A 75 19.58 -0.08 9.73
N LEU A 76 19.33 -0.33 8.46
CA LEU A 76 20.30 -0.07 7.37
C LEU A 76 20.26 1.38 6.91
N LYS A 77 19.09 2.00 6.97
CA LYS A 77 18.85 3.42 6.68
C LYS A 77 17.58 3.85 7.41
N GLU A 78 17.69 4.90 8.22
CA GLU A 78 16.54 5.60 8.78
C GLU A 78 16.08 6.70 7.80
N ALA A 79 14.84 7.15 7.94
CA ALA A 79 14.33 8.30 7.22
C ALA A 79 14.96 9.62 7.72
N ASP A 80 14.79 10.70 6.95
CA ASP A 80 15.02 12.05 7.48
C ASP A 80 13.87 12.41 8.42
N CYS A 81 14.14 12.30 9.71
CA CYS A 81 13.15 12.54 10.76
C CYS A 81 12.72 14.02 10.91
N GLN A 82 13.28 14.92 10.13
CA GLN A 82 12.87 16.34 10.10
C GLN A 82 11.63 16.57 9.21
N GLY A 83 11.22 15.56 8.44
CA GLY A 83 10.05 15.61 7.56
C GLY A 83 8.72 15.41 8.30
N GLU A 84 7.65 16.06 7.82
CA GLU A 84 6.30 15.94 8.38
C GLU A 84 5.64 14.56 8.17
N LYS A 85 6.29 13.62 7.51
CA LYS A 85 5.68 12.38 6.99
C LYS A 85 6.11 11.11 7.71
N THR A 86 6.90 11.19 8.77
CA THR A 86 7.40 10.04 9.49
C THR A 86 6.44 9.62 10.61
N LEU A 87 5.88 8.43 10.50
CA LEU A 87 4.90 7.86 11.44
C LEU A 87 5.46 6.65 12.20
N ASP A 88 6.71 6.24 11.92
CA ASP A 88 7.30 4.96 12.35
C ASP A 88 6.45 3.74 11.95
N GLU A 89 5.84 3.83 10.76
CA GLU A 89 4.99 2.76 10.21
C GLU A 89 5.80 1.48 10.02
N GLY A 90 7.07 1.60 9.60
CA GLY A 90 7.99 0.46 9.52
C GLY A 90 8.24 -0.24 10.85
N ARG A 91 8.26 0.51 11.98
CA ARG A 91 8.32 -0.11 13.31
C ARG A 91 7.04 -0.87 13.63
N ALA A 92 5.86 -0.34 13.30
CA ALA A 92 4.60 -1.03 13.48
C ALA A 92 4.54 -2.34 12.67
N MET A 93 5.03 -2.33 11.42
CA MET A 93 5.16 -3.55 10.62
C MET A 93 6.09 -4.58 11.26
N LEU A 94 7.22 -4.14 11.85
CA LEU A 94 8.17 -5.01 12.55
C LEU A 94 7.57 -5.60 13.83
N GLU A 95 6.73 -4.86 14.56
CA GLU A 95 5.98 -5.40 15.71
C GLU A 95 5.04 -6.53 15.28
N VAL A 96 4.27 -6.34 14.19
CA VAL A 96 3.41 -7.39 13.62
C VAL A 96 4.21 -8.63 13.23
N ILE A 97 5.37 -8.47 12.58
CA ILE A 97 6.22 -9.61 12.21
C ILE A 97 6.73 -10.32 13.46
N HIS A 98 7.15 -9.57 14.47
CA HIS A 98 7.68 -10.14 15.71
C HIS A 98 6.63 -10.88 16.54
N ASP A 99 5.35 -10.50 16.43
CA ASP A 99 4.26 -11.24 17.06
C ASP A 99 4.06 -12.63 16.44
N LEU A 100 4.10 -12.71 15.11
CA LEU A 100 3.83 -13.96 14.40
C LEU A 100 5.08 -14.83 14.23
N ALA A 101 6.27 -14.21 14.11
CA ALA A 101 7.55 -14.89 13.87
C ALA A 101 8.66 -14.36 14.83
N PRO A 102 8.51 -14.56 16.15
CA PRO A 102 9.35 -13.92 17.16
C PRO A 102 10.84 -14.33 17.10
N GLY A 103 11.19 -15.39 16.42
CA GLY A 103 12.57 -15.84 16.21
C GLY A 103 13.22 -15.33 14.94
N ALA A 104 12.49 -14.61 14.07
CA ALA A 104 13.04 -14.04 12.86
C ALA A 104 14.02 -12.89 13.15
N SER A 105 15.09 -12.79 12.34
CA SER A 105 15.98 -11.63 12.34
C SER A 105 15.34 -10.51 11.53
N LEU A 106 15.33 -9.28 12.07
CA LEU A 106 14.64 -8.15 11.48
C LEU A 106 15.61 -7.09 10.96
N LEU A 107 15.39 -6.66 9.70
CA LEU A 107 16.05 -5.54 9.06
C LEU A 107 15.04 -4.43 8.78
N PHE A 108 15.48 -3.18 8.84
CA PHE A 108 14.71 -2.03 8.39
C PHE A 108 15.51 -1.17 7.41
N HIS A 109 14.79 -0.61 6.42
CA HIS A 109 15.32 0.40 5.51
C HIS A 109 14.20 1.38 5.14
N ALA A 110 14.45 2.69 5.26
CA ALA A 110 13.50 3.71 4.82
C ALA A 110 13.29 3.67 3.30
N MET A 111 12.05 3.78 2.85
CA MET A 111 11.65 3.65 1.43
C MET A 111 12.21 4.77 0.53
N GLY A 112 12.46 5.98 1.10
CA GLY A 112 12.87 7.15 0.34
C GLY A 112 11.71 7.89 -0.35
N ASP A 113 12.03 8.84 -1.22
CA ASP A 113 11.05 9.79 -1.76
C ASP A 113 10.53 9.43 -3.17
N ASN A 114 11.15 8.46 -3.83
CA ASN A 114 10.83 8.13 -5.23
C ASN A 114 11.08 6.63 -5.56
N PRO A 115 10.59 6.12 -6.70
CA PRO A 115 10.75 4.71 -7.09
C PRO A 115 12.21 4.24 -7.24
N ALA A 116 13.14 5.14 -7.52
CA ALA A 116 14.55 4.79 -7.60
C ALA A 116 15.15 4.54 -6.21
N ASP A 117 14.70 5.27 -5.19
CA ASP A 117 15.09 5.03 -3.80
C ASP A 117 14.59 3.66 -3.32
N LEU A 118 13.35 3.29 -3.65
CA LEU A 118 12.83 1.94 -3.37
C LEU A 118 13.69 0.87 -4.04
N THR A 119 14.05 1.07 -5.31
CA THR A 119 14.94 0.14 -6.02
C THR A 119 16.28 -0.04 -5.29
N GLN A 120 16.85 1.03 -4.76
CA GLN A 120 18.08 0.97 -3.96
C GLN A 120 17.84 0.25 -2.62
N ALA A 121 16.72 0.55 -1.92
CA ALA A 121 16.35 -0.10 -0.67
C ALA A 121 16.21 -1.62 -0.84
N LEU A 122 15.47 -2.07 -1.87
CA LEU A 122 15.30 -3.48 -2.23
C LEU A 122 16.64 -4.19 -2.40
N ASN A 123 17.55 -3.62 -3.20
CA ASN A 123 18.87 -4.21 -3.40
C ASN A 123 19.70 -4.21 -2.11
N ARG A 124 19.66 -3.14 -1.33
CA ARG A 124 20.44 -3.03 -0.10
C ARG A 124 20.01 -4.02 0.98
N VAL A 125 18.71 -4.20 1.21
CA VAL A 125 18.26 -5.21 2.17
C VAL A 125 18.59 -6.63 1.70
N ALA A 126 18.50 -6.88 0.40
CA ALA A 126 18.90 -8.15 -0.22
C ALA A 126 20.41 -8.43 -0.01
N ASP A 127 21.27 -7.43 -0.17
CA ASP A 127 22.72 -7.53 0.05
C ASP A 127 23.09 -7.79 1.52
N HIS A 128 22.18 -7.44 2.45
CA HIS A 128 22.31 -7.73 3.88
C HIS A 128 21.65 -9.03 4.32
N GLY A 129 21.31 -9.90 3.36
CA GLY A 129 20.89 -11.26 3.64
C GLY A 129 19.40 -11.44 3.91
N ALA A 130 18.55 -10.48 3.53
CA ALA A 130 17.11 -10.67 3.58
C ALA A 130 16.70 -11.89 2.73
N GLN A 131 15.92 -12.80 3.29
CA GLN A 131 15.28 -13.91 2.59
C GLN A 131 13.84 -13.58 2.22
N ILE A 132 13.25 -12.65 3.00
CA ILE A 132 11.93 -12.08 2.79
C ILE A 132 12.07 -10.56 2.85
N ILE A 133 11.45 -9.87 1.90
CA ILE A 133 11.29 -8.43 1.91
C ILE A 133 9.80 -8.15 1.94
N VAL A 134 9.39 -7.20 2.78
CA VAL A 134 8.01 -6.67 2.76
C VAL A 134 8.07 -5.16 2.75
N ASP A 135 7.24 -4.55 1.89
CA ASP A 135 7.09 -3.11 1.80
C ASP A 135 5.62 -2.67 1.85
N ASP A 136 5.42 -1.42 2.23
CA ASP A 136 4.16 -0.70 2.16
C ASP A 136 4.28 0.61 1.37
N ALA A 137 5.36 0.75 0.60
CA ALA A 137 5.64 1.93 -0.19
C ALA A 137 4.60 2.14 -1.30
N ILE A 138 4.30 3.40 -1.58
CA ILE A 138 3.51 3.79 -2.75
C ILE A 138 4.09 5.06 -3.37
N TYR A 139 4.32 5.04 -4.66
CA TYR A 139 4.75 6.22 -5.42
C TYR A 139 3.76 6.50 -6.55
N PHE A 140 3.11 7.63 -6.47
CA PHE A 140 2.03 8.00 -7.40
C PHE A 140 2.52 8.28 -8.82
N SER A 141 3.83 8.39 -9.01
CA SER A 141 4.50 8.48 -10.31
C SER A 141 4.91 7.13 -10.89
N GLU A 142 4.76 6.01 -10.16
CA GLU A 142 5.03 4.69 -10.74
C GLU A 142 4.07 4.39 -11.89
N PRO A 143 4.57 3.82 -12.99
CA PRO A 143 3.73 3.52 -14.15
C PRO A 143 2.62 2.53 -13.82
N MET A 144 1.41 2.83 -14.30
CA MET A 144 0.26 1.93 -14.19
C MET A 144 0.28 0.85 -15.28
N PHE A 145 0.78 1.17 -16.46
CA PHE A 145 0.65 0.33 -17.66
C PHE A 145 1.96 -0.31 -18.13
N GLN A 146 3.03 -0.17 -17.33
CA GLN A 146 4.36 -0.68 -17.65
C GLN A 146 5.11 -1.01 -16.35
N ASP A 147 5.99 -2.03 -16.38
CA ASP A 147 6.79 -2.37 -15.20
C ASP A 147 7.91 -1.35 -14.99
N GLY A 148 7.80 -0.58 -13.91
CA GLY A 148 8.78 0.41 -13.49
C GLY A 148 10.07 -0.22 -12.92
N PRO A 149 11.08 0.61 -12.59
CA PRO A 149 12.37 0.14 -12.06
C PRO A 149 12.24 -0.71 -10.80
N ALA A 150 11.32 -0.37 -9.88
CA ALA A 150 11.07 -1.13 -8.66
C ALA A 150 10.45 -2.50 -8.98
N SER A 151 9.44 -2.56 -9.87
CA SER A 151 8.85 -3.83 -10.34
C SER A 151 9.91 -4.75 -10.96
N GLN A 152 10.76 -4.21 -11.83
CA GLN A 152 11.85 -4.96 -12.46
C GLN A 152 12.91 -5.42 -11.44
N ALA A 153 13.17 -4.64 -10.38
CA ALA A 153 14.08 -5.05 -9.30
C ALA A 153 13.49 -6.21 -8.50
N ILE A 154 12.21 -6.17 -8.16
CA ILE A 154 11.50 -7.27 -7.49
C ILE A 154 11.60 -8.56 -8.32
N ASP A 155 11.31 -8.49 -9.61
CA ASP A 155 11.38 -9.65 -10.50
C ASP A 155 12.78 -10.28 -10.53
N ARG A 156 13.84 -9.45 -10.56
CA ARG A 156 15.23 -9.95 -10.48
C ARG A 156 15.54 -10.56 -9.11
N LEU A 157 15.14 -9.96 -8.01
CA LEU A 157 15.38 -10.48 -6.66
C LEU A 157 14.74 -11.84 -6.47
N VAL A 158 13.51 -12.00 -6.93
CA VAL A 158 12.78 -13.27 -6.86
C VAL A 158 13.42 -14.33 -7.75
N ALA A 159 13.71 -13.99 -9.01
CA ALA A 159 14.18 -14.96 -10.00
C ALA A 159 15.66 -15.36 -9.79
N GLU A 160 16.53 -14.39 -9.49
CA GLU A 160 17.99 -14.60 -9.48
C GLU A 160 18.54 -14.82 -8.09
N ARG A 161 17.92 -14.22 -7.06
CA ARG A 161 18.39 -14.30 -5.67
C ARG A 161 17.55 -15.18 -4.76
N GLY A 162 16.38 -15.64 -5.23
CA GLY A 162 15.48 -16.48 -4.45
C GLY A 162 14.89 -15.79 -3.22
N ILE A 163 14.75 -14.48 -3.27
CA ILE A 163 14.18 -13.66 -2.19
C ILE A 163 12.68 -13.50 -2.42
N ALA A 164 11.87 -13.82 -1.42
CA ALA A 164 10.43 -13.60 -1.48
C ALA A 164 10.11 -12.12 -1.20
N VAL A 165 9.30 -11.49 -2.07
CA VAL A 165 8.92 -10.08 -1.92
C VAL A 165 7.40 -9.96 -1.78
N PHE A 166 6.97 -9.32 -0.70
CA PHE A 166 5.59 -9.00 -0.37
C PHE A 166 5.40 -7.50 -0.45
N SER A 167 4.28 -7.04 -1.00
CA SER A 167 3.96 -5.62 -1.04
C SER A 167 2.51 -5.38 -0.68
N SER A 168 2.23 -4.26 -0.01
CA SER A 168 0.87 -3.82 0.25
C SER A 168 0.15 -3.48 -1.06
N ALA A 169 -1.12 -3.90 -1.22
CA ALA A 169 -1.90 -3.65 -2.43
C ALA A 169 -2.28 -2.17 -2.63
N GLY A 170 -2.18 -1.37 -1.56
CA GLY A 170 -2.57 0.04 -1.54
C GLY A 170 -3.94 0.31 -0.92
N ASN A 171 -4.20 1.59 -0.61
CA ASN A 171 -5.36 2.03 0.16
C ASN A 171 -6.33 2.92 -0.64
N ALA A 172 -6.43 2.74 -1.95
CA ALA A 172 -7.33 3.51 -2.80
C ALA A 172 -8.75 2.92 -2.87
N GLY A 173 -8.91 1.63 -2.54
CA GLY A 173 -10.19 0.94 -2.63
C GLY A 173 -10.79 1.04 -4.03
N LEU A 174 -12.08 1.40 -4.10
CA LEU A 174 -12.80 1.55 -5.36
C LEU A 174 -12.65 2.94 -6.00
N ASN A 175 -11.72 3.79 -5.54
CA ASN A 175 -11.52 5.14 -6.04
C ASN A 175 -10.62 5.16 -7.28
N SER A 176 -11.13 4.62 -8.37
CA SER A 176 -10.48 4.61 -9.67
C SER A 176 -11.49 4.91 -10.77
N TYR A 177 -11.05 5.73 -11.73
CA TYR A 177 -11.76 6.00 -12.99
C TYR A 177 -10.89 5.56 -14.15
N GLN A 178 -11.50 4.95 -15.15
CA GLN A 178 -10.84 4.52 -16.38
C GLN A 178 -11.80 4.67 -17.56
N SER A 179 -11.34 5.29 -18.63
CA SER A 179 -12.11 5.47 -19.88
C SER A 179 -11.17 5.66 -21.08
N VAL A 180 -11.68 5.52 -22.27
CA VAL A 180 -11.07 6.09 -23.48
C VAL A 180 -11.17 7.62 -23.39
N PHE A 181 -10.17 8.36 -23.84
CA PHE A 181 -10.28 9.81 -23.90
C PHE A 181 -11.39 10.19 -24.90
N SER A 182 -12.42 10.88 -24.42
CA SER A 182 -13.53 11.39 -25.21
C SER A 182 -13.36 12.90 -25.38
N ASP A 183 -13.17 13.37 -26.60
CA ASP A 183 -12.97 14.79 -26.92
C ASP A 183 -14.33 15.51 -26.85
N SER A 184 -14.49 16.42 -25.88
CA SER A 184 -15.74 17.18 -25.70
C SER A 184 -15.94 18.31 -26.71
N GLY A 185 -14.92 18.66 -27.48
CA GLY A 185 -14.92 19.82 -28.37
C GLY A 185 -14.89 21.17 -27.62
N THR A 186 -14.72 21.18 -26.30
CA THR A 186 -14.76 22.38 -25.45
C THR A 186 -13.52 22.52 -24.59
N TYR A 187 -13.23 23.78 -24.19
CA TYR A 187 -12.19 24.09 -23.23
C TYR A 187 -12.76 24.05 -21.81
N PRO A 188 -12.00 23.59 -20.80
CA PRO A 188 -12.40 23.76 -19.40
C PRO A 188 -12.48 25.22 -19.01
N LEU A 189 -13.30 25.53 -18.03
CA LEU A 189 -13.39 26.90 -17.50
C LEU A 189 -12.05 27.37 -16.93
N GLY A 190 -11.61 28.53 -17.34
CA GLY A 190 -10.34 29.14 -16.89
C GLY A 190 -9.12 28.79 -17.75
N GLU A 191 -9.28 27.87 -18.70
CA GLU A 191 -8.24 27.48 -19.65
C GLU A 191 -8.53 28.06 -21.06
N LYS A 192 -7.46 28.31 -21.80
CA LYS A 192 -7.54 28.86 -23.17
C LYS A 192 -6.97 27.91 -24.22
N HIS A 193 -6.41 26.78 -23.79
CA HIS A 193 -5.73 25.81 -24.62
C HIS A 193 -6.17 24.41 -24.27
N GLY A 194 -6.13 23.50 -25.24
CA GLY A 194 -6.47 22.09 -25.07
C GLY A 194 -7.95 21.80 -25.20
N VAL A 195 -8.32 20.56 -24.97
CA VAL A 195 -9.70 20.06 -25.06
C VAL A 195 -10.01 19.20 -23.85
N ALA A 196 -11.17 19.43 -23.23
CA ALA A 196 -11.60 18.67 -22.06
C ALA A 196 -12.04 17.26 -22.44
N HIS A 197 -11.79 16.33 -21.56
CA HIS A 197 -12.39 14.99 -21.59
C HIS A 197 -13.87 15.07 -21.23
N ASP A 198 -14.70 14.38 -22.02
CA ASP A 198 -16.11 14.16 -21.72
C ASP A 198 -16.26 12.91 -20.85
N PHE A 199 -16.68 13.09 -19.60
CA PHE A 199 -16.89 11.99 -18.64
C PHE A 199 -18.22 11.26 -18.86
N ASN A 200 -19.18 11.90 -19.56
CA ASN A 200 -20.51 11.33 -19.70
C ASN A 200 -20.51 10.18 -20.72
N PRO A 201 -20.90 8.96 -20.32
CA PRO A 201 -20.98 7.84 -21.24
C PRO A 201 -22.16 7.95 -22.21
N ASN A 202 -23.09 8.89 -22.01
CA ASN A 202 -24.19 9.15 -22.92
C ASN A 202 -23.73 10.10 -24.05
N PRO A 203 -23.61 9.64 -25.30
CA PRO A 203 -23.07 10.44 -26.40
C PRO A 203 -23.94 11.63 -26.80
N ARG A 204 -25.10 11.83 -26.19
CA ARG A 204 -26.00 12.96 -26.44
C ARG A 204 -25.83 14.12 -25.46
N GLU A 205 -25.03 13.92 -24.43
CA GLU A 205 -24.82 14.88 -23.36
C GLU A 205 -23.34 14.96 -23.10
N THR A 206 -22.78 16.15 -22.94
CA THR A 206 -21.39 16.37 -22.64
C THR A 206 -21.24 16.84 -21.21
N ASP A 207 -20.37 16.18 -20.44
CA ASP A 207 -19.98 16.60 -19.11
C ASP A 207 -18.46 16.56 -18.95
N THR A 208 -17.86 17.72 -18.80
CA THR A 208 -16.41 17.90 -18.63
C THR A 208 -15.99 18.08 -17.17
N CYS A 209 -16.93 17.91 -16.24
CA CYS A 209 -16.74 18.14 -14.82
C CYS A 209 -16.99 16.86 -14.01
N GLN A 210 -15.93 16.24 -13.52
CA GLN A 210 -16.00 15.10 -12.61
C GLN A 210 -16.10 15.58 -11.17
N THR A 211 -17.05 15.08 -10.39
CA THR A 211 -17.15 15.39 -8.96
C THR A 211 -16.41 14.37 -8.11
N ILE A 212 -15.54 14.86 -7.23
CA ILE A 212 -14.82 14.08 -6.21
C ILE A 212 -14.96 14.72 -4.83
N THR A 213 -14.80 13.91 -3.77
CA THR A 213 -14.74 14.40 -2.40
C THR A 213 -13.39 14.03 -1.77
N VAL A 214 -12.63 15.02 -1.32
CA VAL A 214 -11.38 14.84 -0.58
C VAL A 214 -11.65 14.65 0.91
N GLY A 215 -10.79 13.92 1.60
CA GLY A 215 -10.95 13.58 3.01
C GLY A 215 -10.87 14.80 3.94
N ALA A 216 -11.48 14.69 5.12
CA ALA A 216 -11.36 15.69 6.18
C ALA A 216 -9.98 15.59 6.84
N ASP A 217 -9.35 16.73 7.15
CA ASP A 217 -8.03 16.81 7.81
C ASP A 217 -6.95 15.92 7.19
N ALA A 218 -6.98 15.74 5.86
CA ALA A 218 -6.18 14.78 5.14
C ALA A 218 -5.49 15.40 3.92
N PHE A 219 -4.42 14.75 3.49
CA PHE A 219 -3.81 14.93 2.19
C PHE A 219 -4.32 13.82 1.26
N THR A 220 -4.91 14.21 0.14
CA THR A 220 -5.40 13.28 -0.89
C THR A 220 -4.54 13.44 -2.13
N ILE A 221 -4.26 12.34 -2.84
CA ILE A 221 -3.48 12.36 -4.06
C ILE A 221 -4.27 11.69 -5.18
N LEU A 222 -4.26 12.32 -6.35
CA LEU A 222 -4.73 11.77 -7.61
C LEU A 222 -3.53 11.52 -8.51
N SER A 223 -3.40 10.30 -9.03
CA SER A 223 -2.48 9.96 -10.11
C SER A 223 -3.29 9.67 -11.36
N LEU A 224 -3.17 10.54 -12.38
CA LEU A 224 -3.72 10.34 -13.72
C LEU A 224 -2.62 9.81 -14.63
N GLN A 225 -2.89 8.72 -15.35
CA GLN A 225 -1.99 8.16 -16.34
C GLN A 225 -2.76 7.75 -17.60
N TRP A 226 -2.04 7.59 -18.72
CA TRP A 226 -2.64 7.18 -19.97
C TRP A 226 -1.77 6.17 -20.72
N ASP A 227 -2.33 5.49 -21.71
CA ASP A 227 -1.79 4.33 -22.40
C ASP A 227 -0.67 4.67 -23.41
N GLN A 228 0.37 5.35 -22.92
CA GLN A 228 1.60 5.66 -23.64
C GLN A 228 2.82 5.20 -22.82
N PRO A 229 3.97 4.95 -23.47
CA PRO A 229 5.14 4.43 -22.76
C PRO A 229 5.78 5.50 -21.88
N ALA A 230 6.29 5.10 -20.71
CA ALA A 230 6.99 5.98 -19.80
C ALA A 230 8.47 6.14 -20.20
N LYS A 231 8.92 7.37 -20.33
CA LYS A 231 10.31 7.72 -20.67
C LYS A 231 11.30 7.26 -19.62
N SER A 232 10.93 7.36 -18.34
CA SER A 232 11.79 7.04 -17.20
C SER A 232 12.17 5.57 -17.10
N ILE A 233 11.43 4.66 -17.79
CA ILE A 233 11.73 3.23 -17.76
C ILE A 233 12.85 2.84 -18.74
N GLY A 234 13.14 3.70 -19.70
CA GLY A 234 14.16 3.49 -20.72
C GLY A 234 13.59 2.86 -21.99
N GLY A 235 14.17 3.27 -23.14
CA GLY A 235 13.91 2.71 -24.45
C GLY A 235 12.79 3.34 -25.26
N GLY A 236 11.76 3.92 -24.74
CA GLY A 236 10.66 4.55 -25.50
C GLY A 236 10.93 6.01 -25.88
N ASN A 237 10.07 6.55 -26.75
CA ASN A 237 10.02 7.99 -27.06
C ASN A 237 9.33 8.79 -25.96
N GLY A 238 8.79 8.13 -24.95
CA GLY A 238 7.96 8.74 -23.91
C GLY A 238 6.54 9.04 -24.41
N SER A 239 5.81 9.86 -23.66
CA SER A 239 4.47 10.28 -24.01
C SER A 239 4.43 11.11 -25.28
N ALA A 240 3.52 10.79 -26.20
CA ALA A 240 3.22 11.60 -27.36
C ALA A 240 2.16 12.66 -27.07
N SER A 241 1.55 12.63 -25.92
CA SER A 241 0.45 13.50 -25.49
C SER A 241 0.79 14.21 -24.21
N ASP A 242 0.20 15.38 -24.04
CA ASP A 242 0.28 16.20 -22.84
C ASP A 242 -1.15 16.36 -22.28
N LEU A 243 -1.36 15.85 -21.06
CA LEU A 243 -2.64 15.94 -20.36
C LEU A 243 -2.46 16.64 -19.01
N ASP A 244 -3.36 17.58 -18.73
CA ASP A 244 -3.45 18.29 -17.47
C ASP A 244 -4.70 17.92 -16.66
N VAL A 245 -4.67 18.17 -15.37
CA VAL A 245 -5.83 18.13 -14.47
C VAL A 245 -6.12 19.52 -13.93
N VAL A 246 -7.31 20.03 -14.24
CA VAL A 246 -7.79 21.30 -13.68
C VAL A 246 -8.77 21.00 -12.55
N VAL A 247 -8.50 21.54 -11.37
CA VAL A 247 -9.32 21.35 -10.17
C VAL A 247 -10.11 22.62 -9.86
N TYR A 248 -11.35 22.46 -9.42
CA TYR A 248 -12.26 23.54 -9.09
C TYR A 248 -12.67 23.49 -7.62
N ASP A 249 -12.86 24.66 -7.02
CA ASP A 249 -13.30 24.79 -5.62
C ASP A 249 -14.77 24.40 -5.38
N ASP A 250 -15.50 24.07 -6.43
CA ASP A 250 -16.91 23.69 -6.38
C ASP A 250 -17.20 22.53 -7.35
N PRO A 251 -18.21 21.68 -7.04
CA PRO A 251 -18.54 20.50 -7.85
C PRO A 251 -19.16 20.81 -9.21
N ALA A 252 -19.51 22.07 -9.48
CA ALA A 252 -20.04 22.49 -10.79
C ALA A 252 -18.97 23.11 -11.69
N CYS A 253 -17.69 22.96 -11.36
CA CYS A 253 -16.53 23.44 -12.11
C CYS A 253 -16.59 24.91 -12.51
N LYS A 254 -17.07 25.79 -11.60
CA LYS A 254 -17.25 27.22 -11.88
C LYS A 254 -16.08 28.09 -11.40
N ARG A 255 -15.23 27.62 -10.50
CA ARG A 255 -14.15 28.39 -9.91
C ARG A 255 -12.91 27.53 -9.75
N VAL A 256 -11.87 27.82 -10.52
CA VAL A 256 -10.58 27.12 -10.47
C VAL A 256 -9.96 27.24 -9.08
N ALA A 257 -9.55 26.13 -8.48
CA ALA A 257 -8.82 26.06 -7.23
C ALA A 257 -7.38 26.60 -7.41
N ARG A 258 -6.83 27.29 -6.38
CA ARG A 258 -5.52 27.95 -6.52
C ARG A 258 -4.56 27.73 -5.37
N THR A 259 -5.04 27.46 -4.16
CA THR A 259 -4.20 27.57 -2.95
C THR A 259 -3.97 26.27 -2.21
N TRP A 260 -4.75 25.24 -2.47
CA TRP A 260 -4.74 23.96 -1.74
C TRP A 260 -4.58 22.75 -2.70
N VAL A 261 -4.28 23.02 -3.96
CA VAL A 261 -4.01 22.04 -5.00
C VAL A 261 -2.58 22.23 -5.48
N ILE A 262 -1.85 21.11 -5.63
CA ILE A 262 -0.43 21.09 -6.00
C ILE A 262 -0.26 20.13 -7.17
N GLY A 263 0.41 20.55 -8.24
CA GLY A 263 0.67 19.74 -9.44
C GLY A 263 -0.49 19.71 -10.44
N GLY A 264 -0.47 18.74 -11.33
CA GLY A 264 -1.54 18.49 -12.31
C GLY A 264 -1.39 19.20 -13.65
N SER A 265 -0.21 19.81 -13.94
CA SER A 265 0.04 20.52 -15.20
C SER A 265 1.52 20.47 -15.60
N THR A 266 2.05 19.29 -15.75
CA THR A 266 3.43 19.05 -16.18
C THR A 266 3.45 18.82 -17.69
N ASP A 267 4.41 19.40 -18.42
CA ASP A 267 4.61 19.06 -19.84
C ASP A 267 5.09 17.61 -19.97
N ASN A 268 4.23 16.75 -20.48
CA ASN A 268 4.50 15.31 -20.61
C ASN A 268 5.05 14.90 -21.98
N LEU A 269 5.15 15.81 -22.95
CA LEU A 269 5.64 15.46 -24.30
C LEU A 269 7.09 14.92 -24.26
N GLY A 270 7.25 13.68 -24.68
CA GLY A 270 8.53 12.98 -24.61
C GLY A 270 8.96 12.60 -23.19
N GLY A 271 8.09 12.79 -22.20
CA GLY A 271 8.25 12.42 -20.80
C GLY A 271 7.44 11.20 -20.39
N ASP A 272 7.08 11.13 -19.11
CA ASP A 272 6.20 10.09 -18.58
C ASP A 272 4.72 10.49 -18.74
N PRO A 273 3.83 9.55 -19.10
CA PRO A 273 2.40 9.79 -19.24
C PRO A 273 1.71 9.84 -17.86
N VAL A 274 2.06 10.82 -17.02
CA VAL A 274 1.56 10.90 -15.65
C VAL A 274 1.38 12.35 -15.19
N GLU A 275 0.22 12.63 -14.61
CA GLU A 275 -0.04 13.81 -13.81
C GLU A 275 -0.35 13.42 -12.37
N VAL A 276 0.30 14.06 -11.41
CA VAL A 276 0.07 13.86 -9.98
C VAL A 276 -0.48 15.15 -9.38
N VAL A 277 -1.64 15.04 -8.74
CA VAL A 277 -2.33 16.16 -8.09
C VAL A 277 -2.43 15.89 -6.60
N GLY A 278 -1.90 16.79 -5.79
CA GLY A 278 -2.07 16.80 -4.34
C GLY A 278 -3.20 17.74 -3.91
N PHE A 279 -4.04 17.28 -3.00
CA PHE A 279 -5.11 18.05 -2.37
C PHE A 279 -4.83 18.20 -0.88
N ASP A 280 -4.46 19.38 -0.44
CA ASP A 280 -4.17 19.67 0.98
C ASP A 280 -5.42 20.19 1.68
N ASN A 281 -6.17 19.30 2.34
CA ASN A 281 -7.32 19.63 3.18
C ASN A 281 -6.99 19.54 4.68
N LYS A 282 -5.71 19.51 5.05
CA LYS A 282 -5.25 19.47 6.44
C LYS A 282 -5.75 20.68 7.22
N GLY A 283 -6.09 20.48 8.49
CA GLY A 283 -6.68 21.49 9.35
C GLY A 283 -8.18 21.76 9.11
N ASN A 284 -8.78 21.22 8.05
CA ASN A 284 -10.21 21.32 7.79
C ASN A 284 -10.92 20.03 8.25
N ARG A 285 -11.73 20.15 9.30
CA ARG A 285 -12.47 19.02 9.90
C ARG A 285 -13.60 18.46 9.03
N HIS A 286 -13.85 19.06 7.88
CA HIS A 286 -14.91 18.65 6.96
C HIS A 286 -14.31 18.13 5.65
N ARG A 287 -14.94 17.09 5.12
CA ARG A 287 -14.70 16.65 3.75
C ARG A 287 -15.04 17.78 2.78
N LYS A 288 -14.34 17.87 1.68
CA LYS A 288 -14.55 18.91 0.67
C LYS A 288 -14.87 18.28 -0.68
N THR A 289 -16.07 18.56 -1.20
CA THR A 289 -16.50 18.14 -2.54
C THR A 289 -16.08 19.19 -3.57
N VAL A 290 -15.45 18.75 -4.64
CA VAL A 290 -14.82 19.59 -5.67
C VAL A 290 -15.06 19.01 -7.05
N GLY A 291 -14.88 19.85 -8.08
CA GLY A 291 -14.87 19.41 -9.47
C GLY A 291 -13.44 19.25 -9.99
N LEU A 292 -13.28 18.38 -10.98
CA LEU A 292 -12.06 18.29 -11.79
C LEU A 292 -12.38 18.10 -13.26
N SER A 293 -11.50 18.59 -14.13
CA SER A 293 -11.51 18.31 -15.57
C SER A 293 -10.16 17.72 -15.98
N ILE A 294 -10.17 16.79 -16.91
CA ILE A 294 -8.97 16.29 -17.57
C ILE A 294 -8.86 16.99 -18.92
N LEU A 295 -7.72 17.60 -19.19
CA LEU A 295 -7.47 18.43 -20.34
C LEU A 295 -6.37 17.81 -21.20
N LYS A 296 -6.63 17.58 -22.49
CA LYS A 296 -5.59 17.30 -23.46
C LYS A 296 -5.03 18.61 -24.01
N VAL A 297 -3.82 18.95 -23.60
CA VAL A 297 -3.13 20.21 -23.98
C VAL A 297 -2.49 20.07 -25.34
N ALA A 298 -1.78 18.95 -25.59
CA ALA A 298 -1.07 18.73 -26.82
C ALA A 298 -1.08 17.25 -27.24
N GLY A 299 -0.69 16.99 -28.49
CA GLY A 299 -0.56 15.64 -29.04
C GLY A 299 -1.87 14.94 -29.38
N PRO A 300 -1.81 13.66 -29.79
CA PRO A 300 -2.99 12.85 -30.10
C PRO A 300 -3.81 12.52 -28.85
N ALA A 301 -5.10 12.22 -29.00
CA ALA A 301 -5.90 11.68 -27.91
C ALA A 301 -5.36 10.29 -27.53
N PRO A 302 -5.15 10.01 -26.22
CA PRO A 302 -4.78 8.65 -25.79
C PRO A 302 -5.96 7.68 -25.95
N GLY A 303 -5.65 6.40 -26.14
CA GLY A 303 -6.66 5.34 -26.25
C GLY A 303 -7.30 5.00 -24.92
N LEU A 304 -6.56 5.13 -23.82
CA LEU A 304 -7.01 4.85 -22.48
C LEU A 304 -6.42 5.88 -21.52
N LEU A 305 -7.24 6.42 -20.65
CA LEU A 305 -6.81 7.18 -19.48
C LEU A 305 -7.33 6.53 -18.20
N LYS A 306 -6.59 6.68 -17.13
CA LYS A 306 -6.95 6.16 -15.82
C LYS A 306 -6.45 7.10 -14.75
N TYR A 307 -7.30 7.36 -13.74
CA TYR A 307 -6.78 7.92 -12.50
C TYR A 307 -7.18 7.09 -11.28
N ILE A 308 -6.34 7.19 -10.26
CA ILE A 308 -6.56 6.62 -8.93
C ILE A 308 -6.52 7.77 -7.95
N LEU A 309 -7.53 7.82 -7.06
CA LEU A 309 -7.65 8.80 -5.99
C LEU A 309 -7.36 8.11 -4.67
N SER A 310 -6.27 8.47 -4.02
CA SER A 310 -5.79 7.83 -2.79
C SER A 310 -5.70 8.82 -1.63
N GLY A 311 -5.88 8.31 -0.42
CA GLY A 311 -5.77 9.08 0.82
C GLY A 311 -5.62 8.14 2.01
N SER A 312 -5.93 8.66 3.20
CA SER A 312 -5.88 7.88 4.44
C SER A 312 -6.85 6.70 4.43
N SER A 313 -6.51 5.66 5.17
CA SER A 313 -7.37 4.50 5.46
C SER A 313 -8.47 4.78 6.50
N LEU A 314 -8.51 5.97 7.12
CA LEU A 314 -9.56 6.35 8.06
C LEU A 314 -10.83 6.83 7.33
N PRO A 315 -12.04 6.43 7.76
CA PRO A 315 -13.28 6.72 7.01
C PRO A 315 -13.55 8.20 6.74
N SER A 316 -13.25 9.09 7.69
CA SER A 316 -13.44 10.54 7.51
C SER A 316 -12.41 11.17 6.58
N GLU A 317 -11.23 10.58 6.48
CA GLU A 317 -10.10 11.06 5.72
C GLU A 317 -9.99 10.40 4.33
N HIS A 318 -10.71 9.30 4.11
CA HIS A 318 -10.71 8.57 2.85
C HIS A 318 -11.47 9.35 1.77
N PRO A 319 -10.88 9.56 0.58
CA PRO A 319 -11.56 10.29 -0.50
C PRO A 319 -12.64 9.45 -1.17
N SER A 320 -13.41 10.07 -2.08
CA SER A 320 -14.35 9.35 -2.96
C SER A 320 -14.45 9.98 -4.34
N ILE A 321 -14.68 9.15 -5.34
CA ILE A 321 -15.14 9.56 -6.68
C ILE A 321 -16.67 9.49 -6.64
N ASP A 322 -17.35 10.63 -6.84
CA ASP A 322 -18.77 10.74 -6.59
C ASP A 322 -19.61 10.53 -7.86
N GLU A 323 -19.02 10.80 -9.04
CA GLU A 323 -19.65 10.62 -10.33
C GLU A 323 -18.79 9.77 -11.26
N TYR A 324 -19.37 9.15 -12.27
CA TYR A 324 -18.72 8.38 -13.35
C TYR A 324 -17.71 7.31 -12.89
N ARG A 325 -17.78 6.91 -11.62
CA ARG A 325 -16.94 5.83 -11.10
C ARG A 325 -17.19 4.53 -11.87
N ASN A 326 -16.13 3.81 -12.17
CA ASN A 326 -16.25 2.49 -12.78
C ASN A 326 -17.09 1.54 -11.89
N ALA A 327 -17.74 0.57 -12.53
CA ALA A 327 -18.48 -0.45 -11.78
C ALA A 327 -17.53 -1.21 -10.84
N PRO A 328 -17.93 -1.50 -9.59
CA PRO A 328 -17.00 -2.06 -8.57
C PRO A 328 -16.17 -3.26 -9.04
N LYS A 329 -16.77 -4.17 -9.82
CA LYS A 329 -16.07 -5.37 -10.33
C LYS A 329 -15.05 -5.10 -11.44
N THR A 330 -15.00 -3.88 -11.98
CA THR A 330 -14.08 -3.47 -13.03
C THR A 330 -13.04 -2.47 -12.54
N VAL A 331 -13.12 -2.08 -11.27
CA VAL A 331 -12.14 -1.19 -10.65
C VAL A 331 -10.82 -1.94 -10.44
N THR A 332 -9.72 -1.30 -10.80
CA THR A 332 -8.36 -1.75 -10.52
C THR A 332 -7.61 -0.56 -9.93
N SER A 333 -7.07 -0.70 -8.72
CA SER A 333 -6.37 0.39 -8.05
C SER A 333 -5.06 -0.01 -7.36
N ALA A 334 -4.73 -1.30 -7.32
CA ALA A 334 -3.37 -1.76 -7.03
C ALA A 334 -2.50 -1.54 -8.27
N PHE A 335 -1.39 -0.80 -8.14
CA PHE A 335 -0.53 -0.43 -9.27
C PHE A 335 0.94 -0.30 -8.87
N GLY A 336 1.79 0.05 -9.83
CA GLY A 336 3.22 0.18 -9.62
C GLY A 336 3.85 -1.17 -9.25
N HIS A 337 4.80 -1.18 -8.31
CA HIS A 337 5.49 -2.40 -7.90
C HIS A 337 4.59 -3.41 -7.17
N ALA A 338 3.46 -2.98 -6.58
CA ALA A 338 2.45 -3.91 -6.04
C ALA A 338 1.76 -4.76 -7.14
N ASN A 339 1.94 -4.40 -8.42
CA ASN A 339 1.50 -5.16 -9.60
C ASN A 339 2.68 -5.82 -10.35
N ALA A 340 3.90 -5.90 -9.79
CA ALA A 340 5.05 -6.53 -10.40
C ALA A 340 4.82 -8.04 -10.67
N ALA A 341 5.44 -8.63 -11.70
CA ALA A 341 5.16 -10.01 -12.09
C ALA A 341 5.46 -11.03 -10.99
N SER A 342 6.44 -10.78 -10.15
CA SER A 342 6.93 -11.71 -9.13
C SER A 342 6.70 -11.24 -7.69
N VAL A 343 5.91 -10.18 -7.46
CA VAL A 343 5.51 -9.76 -6.11
C VAL A 343 4.37 -10.65 -5.58
N PHE A 344 4.29 -10.81 -4.27
CA PHE A 344 3.08 -11.27 -3.60
C PHE A 344 2.34 -10.06 -3.03
N SER A 345 1.27 -9.63 -3.70
CA SER A 345 0.50 -8.45 -3.36
C SER A 345 -0.56 -8.78 -2.30
N VAL A 346 -0.60 -8.01 -1.22
CA VAL A 346 -1.42 -8.30 -0.03
C VAL A 346 -2.50 -7.26 0.16
N GLY A 347 -3.76 -7.68 0.06
CA GLY A 347 -4.92 -6.87 0.40
C GLY A 347 -5.26 -6.97 1.89
N ALA A 348 -6.19 -6.13 2.34
CA ALA A 348 -6.57 -6.01 3.75
C ALA A 348 -7.98 -6.51 4.01
N ILE A 349 -8.15 -7.22 5.13
CA ILE A 349 -9.46 -7.54 5.71
C ILE A 349 -9.59 -6.93 7.10
N GLU A 350 -10.79 -6.50 7.47
CA GLU A 350 -11.07 -6.09 8.83
C GLU A 350 -10.87 -7.25 9.80
N ALA A 351 -10.13 -7.01 10.89
CA ALA A 351 -9.87 -8.05 11.90
C ALA A 351 -11.13 -8.60 12.59
N GLY A 352 -12.27 -8.00 12.31
CA GLY A 352 -13.58 -8.47 12.84
C GLY A 352 -13.71 -8.26 14.34
N HIS A 353 -14.00 -7.03 14.75
CA HIS A 353 -14.24 -6.73 16.14
C HIS A 353 -15.59 -7.29 16.56
N GLY A 354 -15.58 -8.33 17.42
CA GLY A 354 -16.78 -8.97 17.96
C GLY A 354 -17.35 -10.08 17.09
N LYS A 355 -18.67 -10.06 16.85
CA LYS A 355 -19.40 -11.17 16.20
C LYS A 355 -19.46 -11.10 14.67
N LYS A 356 -18.85 -10.09 14.06
CA LYS A 356 -18.87 -9.94 12.60
C LYS A 356 -17.75 -10.82 11.98
N PRO A 357 -18.06 -11.56 10.92
CA PRO A 357 -17.02 -12.28 10.18
C PRO A 357 -16.04 -11.28 9.54
N PRO A 358 -14.79 -11.66 9.31
CA PRO A 358 -13.84 -10.85 8.55
C PRO A 358 -14.41 -10.48 7.18
N ALA A 359 -14.20 -9.24 6.76
CA ALA A 359 -14.65 -8.74 5.47
C ALA A 359 -13.54 -7.89 4.82
N PRO A 360 -13.47 -7.82 3.48
CA PRO A 360 -12.55 -6.92 2.80
C PRO A 360 -12.68 -5.49 3.29
N SER A 361 -11.56 -4.83 3.53
CA SER A 361 -11.55 -3.42 3.93
C SER A 361 -11.91 -2.55 2.73
N TYR A 362 -12.77 -1.55 2.96
CA TYR A 362 -13.30 -0.66 1.90
C TYR A 362 -12.19 0.12 1.16
N TYR A 363 -11.04 0.30 1.78
CA TYR A 363 -9.88 0.98 1.21
C TYR A 363 -8.90 0.01 0.52
N SER A 364 -9.01 -1.30 0.73
CA SER A 364 -8.10 -2.26 0.10
C SER A 364 -8.21 -2.18 -1.43
N SER A 365 -7.08 -1.94 -2.09
CA SER A 365 -7.04 -1.74 -3.54
C SER A 365 -7.22 -3.06 -4.29
N PRO A 366 -8.22 -3.20 -5.17
CA PRO A 366 -8.33 -4.38 -6.05
C PRO A 366 -7.27 -4.38 -7.14
N GLY A 367 -6.82 -5.57 -7.50
CA GLY A 367 -5.84 -5.82 -8.56
C GLY A 367 -6.43 -5.87 -9.97
N GLY A 368 -5.72 -6.53 -10.89
CA GLY A 368 -6.17 -6.74 -12.27
C GLY A 368 -5.84 -5.61 -13.24
N LEU A 369 -4.96 -4.69 -12.85
CA LEU A 369 -4.50 -3.61 -13.73
C LEU A 369 -3.67 -4.20 -14.89
N PRO A 370 -4.01 -3.90 -16.16
CA PRO A 370 -3.28 -4.45 -17.31
C PRO A 370 -1.93 -3.75 -17.52
N VAL A 371 -0.90 -4.52 -17.81
CA VAL A 371 0.36 -4.03 -18.39
C VAL A 371 0.20 -3.97 -19.90
N LEU A 372 0.47 -2.82 -20.50
CA LEU A 372 0.27 -2.54 -21.93
C LEU A 372 1.58 -2.41 -22.71
N PHE A 373 2.71 -2.20 -22.02
CA PHE A 373 4.01 -1.99 -22.62
C PHE A 373 5.05 -2.90 -21.99
N ASP A 374 6.02 -3.32 -22.80
CA ASP A 374 7.22 -4.01 -22.31
C ASP A 374 8.23 -3.02 -21.70
N ASN A 375 9.35 -3.54 -21.18
CA ASN A 375 10.40 -2.74 -20.53
C ASN A 375 11.19 -1.85 -21.51
N GLN A 376 10.95 -1.96 -22.82
CA GLN A 376 11.51 -1.10 -23.86
C GLN A 376 10.51 -0.07 -24.36
N GLY A 377 9.30 0.01 -23.77
CA GLY A 377 8.23 0.93 -24.17
C GLY A 377 7.51 0.51 -25.45
N GLN A 378 7.66 -0.75 -25.89
CA GLN A 378 6.91 -1.27 -27.01
C GLN A 378 5.53 -1.74 -26.55
N ARG A 379 4.48 -1.33 -27.25
CA ARG A 379 3.12 -1.80 -26.93
C ARG A 379 3.02 -3.30 -27.16
N LEU A 380 2.52 -4.01 -26.16
CA LEU A 380 2.25 -5.45 -26.23
C LEU A 380 1.10 -5.72 -27.22
N ALA A 381 1.17 -6.83 -27.94
CA ALA A 381 0.11 -7.28 -28.83
C ALA A 381 -1.19 -7.56 -28.06
N GLU A 382 -1.07 -8.13 -26.87
CA GLU A 382 -2.17 -8.37 -25.94
C GLU A 382 -1.77 -7.83 -24.56
N PRO A 383 -2.68 -7.18 -23.81
CA PRO A 383 -2.43 -6.75 -22.44
C PRO A 383 -2.14 -7.93 -21.51
N ILE A 384 -1.17 -7.76 -20.60
CA ILE A 384 -0.91 -8.75 -19.55
C ILE A 384 -1.71 -8.34 -18.31
N VAL A 385 -2.70 -9.14 -17.93
CA VAL A 385 -3.45 -8.96 -16.68
C VAL A 385 -2.99 -9.99 -15.66
N ARG A 386 -2.36 -9.52 -14.59
CA ARG A 386 -1.85 -10.36 -13.52
C ARG A 386 -2.92 -10.64 -12.48
N ARG A 387 -2.83 -11.81 -11.84
CA ARG A 387 -3.68 -12.16 -10.72
C ARG A 387 -3.08 -11.62 -9.40
N HIS A 388 -3.05 -10.29 -9.28
CA HIS A 388 -2.83 -9.55 -8.04
C HIS A 388 -4.15 -8.81 -7.71
N VAL A 389 -4.57 -8.76 -6.50
CA VAL A 389 -4.06 -9.18 -5.17
C VAL A 389 -3.89 -10.70 -5.10
N ASP A 390 -2.90 -11.17 -4.33
CA ASP A 390 -2.66 -12.62 -4.18
C ASP A 390 -3.46 -13.23 -3.03
N ALA A 391 -3.46 -12.56 -1.89
CA ALA A 391 -4.24 -12.94 -0.71
C ALA A 391 -4.52 -11.72 0.14
N VAL A 392 -5.37 -11.90 1.16
CA VAL A 392 -5.66 -10.88 2.15
C VAL A 392 -5.18 -11.31 3.53
N ALA A 393 -4.85 -10.29 4.35
CA ALA A 393 -4.42 -10.45 5.72
C ALA A 393 -5.06 -9.37 6.63
N PRO A 394 -5.02 -9.54 7.95
CA PRO A 394 -5.69 -8.64 8.88
C PRO A 394 -5.14 -7.22 8.88
N THR A 395 -6.04 -6.27 9.06
CA THR A 395 -5.77 -4.85 9.33
C THR A 395 -6.58 -4.40 10.55
N ASN A 396 -6.41 -3.17 11.00
CA ASN A 396 -6.97 -2.66 12.25
C ASN A 396 -6.52 -3.49 13.45
N VAL A 397 -5.23 -3.71 13.55
CA VAL A 397 -4.60 -4.59 14.54
C VAL A 397 -3.82 -3.80 15.57
N ASN A 398 -3.71 -4.33 16.78
CA ASN A 398 -2.98 -3.71 17.87
C ASN A 398 -1.48 -3.58 17.58
N THR A 399 -0.94 -2.43 18.00
CA THR A 399 0.50 -2.16 18.12
C THR A 399 0.77 -1.47 19.47
N SER A 400 2.04 -1.35 19.83
CA SER A 400 2.38 -0.74 21.11
C SER A 400 2.24 0.79 21.13
N PHE A 401 2.27 1.46 19.97
CA PHE A 401 2.40 2.92 19.91
C PHE A 401 1.66 3.60 18.75
N PHE A 402 1.29 2.87 17.70
CA PHE A 402 0.98 3.46 16.39
C PHE A 402 -0.10 4.52 16.47
N SER A 403 0.38 5.76 16.60
CA SER A 403 -0.35 7.01 16.60
C SER A 403 -1.39 7.20 17.74
N LYS A 404 -1.12 8.14 18.62
CA LYS A 404 -2.10 8.67 19.61
C LYS A 404 -3.37 9.25 18.95
N THR A 405 -3.38 9.44 17.63
CA THR A 405 -4.51 9.96 16.85
C THR A 405 -5.32 8.86 16.15
N ARG A 406 -4.82 7.62 16.12
CA ARG A 406 -5.53 6.48 15.55
C ARG A 406 -6.49 5.87 16.57
N PRO A 407 -7.66 5.38 16.14
CA PRO A 407 -8.62 4.81 17.08
C PRO A 407 -8.09 3.51 17.70
N ASP A 408 -8.24 3.39 19.01
CA ASP A 408 -8.23 2.14 19.74
C ASP A 408 -9.67 1.60 19.65
N LEU A 409 -9.89 0.69 18.70
CA LEU A 409 -11.23 0.19 18.35
C LEU A 409 -11.79 -0.71 19.44
N GLU A 410 -10.95 -1.47 20.11
CA GLU A 410 -11.31 -2.38 21.20
C GLU A 410 -11.39 -1.69 22.55
N LYS A 411 -10.81 -0.50 22.68
CA LYS A 411 -10.67 0.27 23.93
C LYS A 411 -9.84 -0.49 24.97
N ASP A 412 -8.81 -1.17 24.52
CA ASP A 412 -7.90 -1.96 25.36
C ASP A 412 -6.59 -1.22 25.72
N GLY A 413 -6.46 0.04 25.26
CA GLY A 413 -5.29 0.88 25.46
C GLY A 413 -4.19 0.66 24.45
N LYS A 414 -4.44 -0.13 23.40
CA LYS A 414 -3.53 -0.42 22.29
C LYS A 414 -4.02 0.25 21.02
N PRO A 415 -3.25 1.17 20.42
CA PRO A 415 -3.66 1.80 19.17
C PRO A 415 -3.63 0.80 18.01
N ASN A 416 -4.60 0.92 17.11
CA ASN A 416 -4.72 0.04 15.96
C ASN A 416 -3.92 0.56 14.76
N PHE A 417 -3.16 -0.33 14.13
CA PHE A 417 -2.49 -0.13 12.86
C PHE A 417 -3.44 -0.50 11.71
N THR A 418 -3.68 0.45 10.80
CA THR A 418 -4.66 0.31 9.70
C THR A 418 -3.96 0.37 8.35
N GLY A 419 -4.61 -0.14 7.32
CA GLY A 419 -4.10 -0.11 5.95
C GLY A 419 -3.67 -1.49 5.44
N THR A 420 -3.42 -1.58 4.16
CA THR A 420 -2.74 -2.75 3.58
C THR A 420 -1.29 -2.86 4.08
N SER A 421 -0.74 -1.77 4.61
CA SER A 421 0.52 -1.71 5.36
C SER A 421 0.50 -2.60 6.61
N ALA A 422 -0.64 -2.71 7.30
CA ALA A 422 -0.81 -3.64 8.43
C ALA A 422 -0.97 -5.09 7.96
N ALA A 423 -1.56 -5.31 6.79
CA ALA A 423 -1.81 -6.64 6.25
C ALA A 423 -0.52 -7.32 5.71
N ALA A 424 0.30 -6.58 4.97
CA ALA A 424 1.50 -7.13 4.32
C ALA A 424 2.50 -7.81 5.28
N PRO A 425 2.82 -7.26 6.47
CA PRO A 425 3.74 -7.91 7.42
C PRO A 425 3.22 -9.23 7.98
N HIS A 426 1.90 -9.45 8.06
CA HIS A 426 1.35 -10.77 8.41
C HIS A 426 1.74 -11.83 7.37
N ALA A 427 1.67 -11.51 6.08
CA ALA A 427 2.06 -12.43 5.02
C ALA A 427 3.55 -12.75 5.06
N ALA A 428 4.40 -11.74 5.28
CA ALA A 428 5.83 -11.92 5.44
C ALA A 428 6.19 -12.80 6.65
N ALA A 429 5.51 -12.62 7.77
CA ALA A 429 5.70 -13.43 8.97
C ALA A 429 5.27 -14.90 8.74
N VAL A 430 4.13 -15.13 8.09
CA VAL A 430 3.70 -16.48 7.70
C VAL A 430 4.72 -17.14 6.78
N ALA A 431 5.27 -16.40 5.82
CA ALA A 431 6.33 -16.86 4.94
C ALA A 431 7.59 -17.28 5.74
N ALA A 432 7.95 -16.52 6.79
CA ALA A 432 9.09 -16.86 7.65
C ALA A 432 8.88 -18.20 8.38
N LEU A 433 7.67 -18.48 8.86
CA LEU A 433 7.33 -19.78 9.45
C LEU A 433 7.47 -20.94 8.45
N LEU A 434 6.99 -20.74 7.20
CA LEU A 434 7.08 -21.74 6.15
C LEU A 434 8.53 -22.01 5.70
N LEU A 435 9.33 -20.97 5.55
CA LEU A 435 10.76 -21.11 5.24
C LEU A 435 11.50 -21.83 6.34
N GLN A 436 11.21 -21.53 7.63
CA GLN A 436 11.79 -22.26 8.76
C GLN A 436 11.39 -23.73 8.74
N ALA A 437 10.12 -24.06 8.45
CA ALA A 437 9.63 -25.42 8.39
C ALA A 437 10.38 -26.25 7.34
N GLU A 438 10.64 -25.68 6.17
CA GLU A 438 11.43 -26.36 5.11
C GLU A 438 12.93 -26.44 5.47
N ALA A 439 13.51 -25.38 6.01
CA ALA A 439 14.91 -25.38 6.42
C ALA A 439 15.21 -26.44 7.48
N ARG A 440 14.30 -26.71 8.43
CA ARG A 440 14.42 -27.79 9.41
C ARG A 440 14.49 -29.18 8.77
N ASN A 441 13.93 -29.33 7.58
CA ASN A 441 13.96 -30.57 6.80
C ASN A 441 15.14 -30.62 5.80
N GLY A 442 16.05 -29.62 5.84
CA GLY A 442 17.17 -29.51 4.92
C GLY A 442 16.74 -29.13 3.49
N GLN A 443 15.54 -28.59 3.32
CA GLN A 443 14.98 -28.17 2.04
C GLN A 443 15.01 -26.67 1.87
N VAL A 444 14.95 -26.20 0.62
CA VAL A 444 14.86 -24.77 0.25
C VAL A 444 13.57 -24.55 -0.50
N LEU A 445 12.69 -23.73 0.08
CA LEU A 445 11.45 -23.32 -0.56
C LEU A 445 11.71 -22.07 -1.40
N LYS A 446 11.57 -22.19 -2.72
CA LYS A 446 11.73 -21.04 -3.63
C LYS A 446 10.53 -20.10 -3.54
N PRO A 447 10.68 -18.78 -3.82
CA PRO A 447 9.58 -17.83 -3.72
C PRO A 447 8.31 -18.24 -4.47
N ILE A 448 8.43 -18.73 -5.70
CA ILE A 448 7.27 -19.17 -6.49
C ILE A 448 6.53 -20.34 -5.83
N GLN A 449 7.26 -21.29 -5.22
CA GLN A 449 6.66 -22.40 -4.48
C GLN A 449 5.99 -21.91 -3.19
N LEU A 450 6.64 -20.99 -2.48
CA LEU A 450 6.09 -20.33 -1.30
C LEU A 450 4.77 -19.60 -1.63
N TYR A 451 4.74 -18.82 -2.71
CA TYR A 451 3.55 -18.10 -3.16
C TYR A 451 2.41 -19.03 -3.57
N ASP A 452 2.73 -20.11 -4.32
CA ASP A 452 1.74 -21.12 -4.65
C ASP A 452 1.14 -21.78 -3.41
N LEU A 453 1.97 -22.10 -2.43
CA LEU A 453 1.54 -22.68 -1.16
C LEU A 453 0.62 -21.73 -0.37
N LEU A 454 0.97 -20.45 -0.26
CA LEU A 454 0.14 -19.44 0.38
C LEU A 454 -1.22 -19.29 -0.33
N ARG A 455 -1.24 -19.25 -1.67
CA ARG A 455 -2.47 -19.16 -2.47
C ARG A 455 -3.35 -20.39 -2.29
N ARG A 456 -2.81 -21.63 -2.42
CA ARG A 456 -3.58 -22.87 -2.28
C ARG A 456 -4.10 -23.12 -0.87
N SER A 457 -3.41 -22.60 0.13
CA SER A 457 -3.84 -22.73 1.52
C SER A 457 -4.87 -21.71 1.95
N ALA A 458 -5.00 -20.59 1.27
CA ALA A 458 -5.88 -19.50 1.65
C ALA A 458 -7.34 -19.97 1.84
N LEU A 459 -8.07 -19.28 2.72
CA LEU A 459 -9.50 -19.45 2.90
C LEU A 459 -10.22 -18.54 1.92
N ASP A 460 -10.85 -19.11 0.93
CA ASP A 460 -11.60 -18.40 -0.10
C ASP A 460 -12.65 -17.47 0.52
N MET A 461 -12.72 -16.26 0.00
CA MET A 461 -13.60 -15.19 0.48
C MET A 461 -14.30 -14.51 -0.69
N SER A 462 -15.38 -13.79 -0.40
CA SER A 462 -16.15 -13.02 -1.41
C SER A 462 -16.71 -13.88 -2.54
N THR A 463 -16.16 -13.82 -3.73
CA THR A 463 -16.60 -14.62 -4.90
C THR A 463 -15.83 -15.95 -4.91
N PRO A 464 -16.51 -17.11 -5.06
CA PRO A 464 -15.81 -18.40 -5.07
C PRO A 464 -14.69 -18.48 -6.12
N GLY A 465 -13.52 -18.91 -5.68
CA GLY A 465 -12.29 -18.96 -6.46
C GLY A 465 -11.51 -17.64 -6.38
N TYR A 466 -10.64 -17.39 -7.35
CA TYR A 466 -9.86 -16.16 -7.39
C TYR A 466 -10.73 -14.94 -7.76
N ASP A 467 -10.62 -13.85 -7.01
CA ASP A 467 -11.13 -12.53 -7.37
C ASP A 467 -10.07 -11.44 -7.11
N TYR A 468 -10.26 -10.25 -7.70
CA TYR A 468 -9.29 -9.16 -7.63
C TYR A 468 -9.34 -8.36 -6.32
N GLU A 469 -10.34 -8.53 -5.46
CA GLU A 469 -10.47 -7.85 -4.17
C GLU A 469 -9.75 -8.61 -3.05
N THR A 470 -9.92 -9.95 -3.03
CA THR A 470 -9.42 -10.83 -1.96
C THR A 470 -8.37 -11.83 -2.43
N GLY A 471 -8.05 -11.84 -3.73
CA GLY A 471 -7.12 -12.80 -4.30
C GLY A 471 -7.61 -14.24 -4.15
N TYR A 472 -6.77 -15.10 -3.58
CA TYR A 472 -7.13 -16.47 -3.22
C TYR A 472 -7.77 -16.58 -1.83
N GLY A 473 -7.93 -15.46 -1.11
CA GLY A 473 -8.57 -15.38 0.18
C GLY A 473 -7.66 -15.10 1.36
N LEU A 474 -8.15 -15.37 2.57
CA LEU A 474 -7.46 -15.13 3.83
C LEU A 474 -6.35 -16.15 4.08
N LEU A 475 -5.16 -15.67 4.43
CA LEU A 475 -4.01 -16.50 4.78
C LEU A 475 -4.33 -17.50 5.88
N GLN A 476 -3.83 -18.76 5.72
CA GLN A 476 -4.06 -19.87 6.66
C GLN A 476 -2.73 -20.61 6.94
N PRO A 477 -1.90 -20.15 7.90
CA PRO A 477 -0.57 -20.70 8.16
C PRO A 477 -0.57 -22.21 8.45
N ALA A 478 -1.45 -22.69 9.31
CA ALA A 478 -1.52 -24.10 9.67
C ALA A 478 -1.84 -25.00 8.45
N LYS A 479 -2.75 -24.54 7.59
CA LYS A 479 -3.09 -25.26 6.34
C LYS A 479 -1.92 -25.24 5.36
N ALA A 480 -1.19 -24.13 5.26
CA ALA A 480 0.00 -24.01 4.43
C ALA A 480 1.08 -25.01 4.86
N ILE A 481 1.38 -25.09 6.17
CA ILE A 481 2.36 -26.07 6.69
C ILE A 481 1.92 -27.51 6.46
N ASN A 482 0.63 -27.81 6.61
CA ASN A 482 0.08 -29.14 6.30
C ASN A 482 0.26 -29.52 4.82
N LEU A 483 -0.03 -28.60 3.89
CA LEU A 483 0.19 -28.81 2.47
C LEU A 483 1.67 -29.05 2.16
N LEU A 484 2.55 -28.26 2.74
CA LEU A 484 4.00 -28.40 2.63
C LEU A 484 4.49 -29.82 3.04
N SER A 485 3.86 -30.39 4.08
CA SER A 485 4.17 -31.75 4.54
C SER A 485 3.62 -32.86 3.64
N ASN A 486 2.54 -32.59 2.93
CA ASN A 486 1.85 -33.57 2.06
C ASN A 486 2.37 -33.56 0.61
N ASP A 487 2.96 -32.46 0.16
CA ASP A 487 3.55 -32.32 -1.19
C ASP A 487 4.94 -33.03 -1.29
N ARG A 488 5.36 -33.71 -0.20
CA ARG A 488 6.57 -34.55 -0.11
C ARG A 488 6.22 -36.00 -0.40
#